data_663e0e016df7b12658dde67c66597e91
#
_entry.id   663e0e016df7b12658dde67c66597e91
#
_cell.length_a   1.000
_cell.length_b   1.000
_cell.length_c   1.000
_cell.angle_alpha   90.00
_cell.angle_beta   90.00
_cell.angle_gamma   90.00
#
_symmetry.space_group_name_H-M   'P 1'
#
loop_
_entity.id
_entity.type
_entity.pdbx_description
1 polymer ?
#
loop_
_entity_poly.entity_id
_entity_poly.type
_entity_poly.pdbx_seq_one_letter_code
_entity_poly.pdbx_strand_id
1 'polypeptide(L)'
;MNQSILTKLEQLSMRLQEINALLSDQSVVSDQNQYRDLSIEHAQLNPINDQYQKYLATMNDINAAKKLLSEDDQDIKEMAEDEIALGQNKLDQLELELKKSLLPKDPNDSRNIIIEIRAGTGGDEASIFSGDLYRMYSRYVEKNKWQMEVMSSNIGEHGGFKEIIARISGSNVYSKLKFESGAHRVQRVPETESQGRVHTSACTVAVMAEVTDIEEVNINMNDVRIDTFRASGAGGQHVNKTDSAVRVTHIPTGTVVECQDGRSQHKNKAQALSVLASRILDAQQHEQQKEQATQRKELVGSGDRSERIRTYNYPQARVTDHRINLTLYKLNEIMEGDLESIIDPLIVEQQTNQMIELNDIL
;
A
#
# COMPACT_ATOMS: atom_id res chain seq x y z
N MET A 1 9.75 20.15 21.38
CA MET A 1 8.67 19.84 20.41
C MET A 1 7.95 21.11 19.98
N ASN A 2 7.48 21.24 18.71
CA ASN A 2 6.73 22.38 18.22
C ASN A 2 5.32 22.42 18.86
N GLN A 3 4.77 23.63 19.13
CA GLN A 3 3.45 23.81 19.76
C GLN A 3 2.32 23.18 18.94
N SER A 4 2.41 23.23 17.62
CA SER A 4 1.43 22.63 16.71
C SER A 4 1.36 21.10 16.86
N ILE A 5 2.52 20.44 17.00
CA ILE A 5 2.60 18.99 17.22
C ILE A 5 1.98 18.63 18.56
N LEU A 6 2.25 19.42 19.62
CA LEU A 6 1.65 19.20 20.93
C LEU A 6 0.12 19.30 20.89
N THR A 7 -0.41 20.33 20.23
CA THR A 7 -1.86 20.50 20.06
C THR A 7 -2.48 19.31 19.32
N LYS A 8 -1.81 18.79 18.29
CA LYS A 8 -2.27 17.62 17.56
C LYS A 8 -2.27 16.35 18.42
N LEU A 9 -1.23 16.14 19.23
CA LEU A 9 -1.16 15.03 20.18
C LEU A 9 -2.26 15.10 21.26
N GLU A 10 -2.56 16.31 21.76
CA GLU A 10 -3.68 16.53 22.67
C GLU A 10 -5.01 16.16 22.04
N GLN A 11 -5.26 16.60 20.81
CA GLN A 11 -6.47 16.23 20.05
C GLN A 11 -6.59 14.71 19.85
N LEU A 12 -5.49 14.02 19.50
CA LEU A 12 -5.48 12.56 19.37
C LEU A 12 -5.74 11.86 20.70
N SER A 13 -5.21 12.38 21.81
CA SER A 13 -5.49 11.85 23.15
C SER A 13 -6.97 12.02 23.53
N MET A 14 -7.59 13.18 23.24
CA MET A 14 -9.04 13.39 23.43
C MET A 14 -9.85 12.43 22.55
N ARG A 15 -9.48 12.28 21.28
CA ARG A 15 -10.15 11.36 20.37
C ARG A 15 -10.09 9.91 20.86
N LEU A 16 -8.97 9.47 21.41
CA LEU A 16 -8.85 8.14 22.01
C LEU A 16 -9.79 7.95 23.19
N GLN A 17 -9.97 8.99 24.04
CA GLN A 17 -10.92 8.93 25.15
C GLN A 17 -12.37 8.82 24.64
N GLU A 18 -12.74 9.56 23.59
CA GLU A 18 -14.04 9.43 22.94
C GLU A 18 -14.27 8.02 22.41
N ILE A 19 -13.27 7.44 21.70
CA ILE A 19 -13.35 6.09 21.16
C ILE A 19 -13.54 5.07 22.29
N ASN A 20 -12.81 5.20 23.40
CA ASN A 20 -12.96 4.32 24.55
C ASN A 20 -14.38 4.39 25.14
N ALA A 21 -14.99 5.57 25.17
CA ALA A 21 -16.37 5.75 25.62
C ALA A 21 -17.35 5.12 24.62
N LEU A 22 -17.15 5.32 23.30
CA LEU A 22 -17.99 4.76 22.25
C LEU A 22 -17.92 3.23 22.20
N LEU A 23 -16.73 2.64 22.33
CA LEU A 23 -16.55 1.18 22.37
C LEU A 23 -17.22 0.51 23.59
N SER A 24 -17.51 1.30 24.63
CA SER A 24 -18.25 0.84 25.81
C SER A 24 -19.75 1.02 25.67
N ASP A 25 -20.24 1.69 24.62
CA ASP A 25 -21.68 1.90 24.38
C ASP A 25 -22.31 0.68 23.72
N GLN A 26 -23.41 0.21 24.29
CA GLN A 26 -24.13 -0.98 23.84
C GLN A 26 -24.72 -0.82 22.42
N SER A 27 -25.02 0.41 22.00
CA SER A 27 -25.49 0.71 20.65
C SER A 27 -24.41 0.48 19.59
N VAL A 28 -23.16 0.85 19.90
CA VAL A 28 -22.00 0.66 19.01
C VAL A 28 -21.56 -0.82 18.98
N VAL A 29 -21.60 -1.51 20.12
CA VAL A 29 -21.27 -2.96 20.20
C VAL A 29 -22.23 -3.80 19.34
N SER A 30 -23.48 -3.36 19.15
CA SER A 30 -24.45 -4.05 18.30
C SER A 30 -24.26 -3.77 16.79
N ASP A 31 -23.55 -2.72 16.39
CA ASP A 31 -23.17 -2.42 14.99
C ASP A 31 -21.75 -2.94 14.71
N GLN A 32 -21.67 -4.10 14.07
CA GLN A 32 -20.40 -4.78 13.79
C GLN A 32 -19.43 -3.95 12.94
N ASN A 33 -19.94 -3.14 12.01
CA ASN A 33 -19.10 -2.32 11.13
C ASN A 33 -18.52 -1.15 11.92
N GLN A 34 -19.36 -0.43 12.64
CA GLN A 34 -18.93 0.70 13.46
C GLN A 34 -17.97 0.28 14.57
N TYR A 35 -18.24 -0.86 15.23
CA TYR A 35 -17.35 -1.42 16.26
C TYR A 35 -15.98 -1.79 15.68
N ARG A 36 -15.94 -2.41 14.49
CA ARG A 36 -14.70 -2.76 13.81
C ARG A 36 -13.87 -1.52 13.48
N ASP A 37 -14.49 -0.50 12.89
CA ASP A 37 -13.80 0.71 12.47
C ASP A 37 -13.22 1.48 13.68
N LEU A 38 -14.00 1.63 14.74
CA LEU A 38 -13.53 2.22 16.01
C LEU A 38 -12.41 1.40 16.67
N SER A 39 -12.48 0.05 16.60
CA SER A 39 -11.42 -0.81 17.13
C SER A 39 -10.11 -0.66 16.36
N ILE A 40 -10.17 -0.49 15.04
CA ILE A 40 -8.99 -0.21 14.22
C ILE A 40 -8.39 1.16 14.57
N GLU A 41 -9.24 2.20 14.69
CA GLU A 41 -8.80 3.55 15.09
C GLU A 41 -8.17 3.54 16.49
N HIS A 42 -8.78 2.83 17.46
CA HIS A 42 -8.23 2.64 18.79
C HIS A 42 -6.84 1.99 18.76
N ALA A 43 -6.69 0.89 18.01
CA ALA A 43 -5.41 0.19 17.89
C ALA A 43 -4.30 1.04 17.27
N GLN A 44 -4.65 2.01 16.43
CA GLN A 44 -3.71 2.95 15.83
C GLN A 44 -3.31 4.08 16.80
N LEU A 45 -4.27 4.61 17.56
CA LEU A 45 -4.06 5.78 18.42
C LEU A 45 -3.45 5.43 19.78
N ASN A 46 -3.77 4.24 20.33
CA ASN A 46 -3.32 3.85 21.66
C ASN A 46 -1.78 3.88 21.82
N PRO A 47 -0.95 3.33 20.91
CA PRO A 47 0.51 3.39 21.02
C PRO A 47 1.05 4.84 20.99
N ILE A 48 0.43 5.71 20.21
CA ILE A 48 0.80 7.14 20.11
C ILE A 48 0.52 7.83 21.43
N ASN A 49 -0.66 7.60 22.00
CA ASN A 49 -1.03 8.17 23.29
C ASN A 49 -0.13 7.68 24.43
N ASP A 50 0.24 6.38 24.44
CA ASP A 50 1.15 5.83 25.45
C ASP A 50 2.54 6.50 25.39
N GLN A 51 3.06 6.75 24.20
CA GLN A 51 4.31 7.50 24.01
C GLN A 51 4.17 8.96 24.43
N TYR A 52 3.02 9.59 24.15
CA TYR A 52 2.75 10.96 24.55
C TYR A 52 2.64 11.10 26.06
N GLN A 53 1.99 10.18 26.77
CA GLN A 53 1.93 10.17 28.23
C GLN A 53 3.33 10.01 28.85
N LYS A 54 4.20 9.16 28.28
CA LYS A 54 5.59 9.02 28.70
C LYS A 54 6.38 10.33 28.49
N TYR A 55 6.16 11.02 27.38
CA TYR A 55 6.75 12.32 27.10
C TYR A 55 6.35 13.36 28.16
N LEU A 56 5.05 13.46 28.48
CA LEU A 56 4.52 14.38 29.50
C LEU A 56 5.08 14.05 30.88
N ALA A 57 5.14 12.78 31.26
CA ALA A 57 5.71 12.34 32.52
C ALA A 57 7.19 12.74 32.63
N THR A 58 8.01 12.43 31.61
CA THR A 58 9.42 12.80 31.59
C THR A 58 9.64 14.32 31.65
N MET A 59 8.78 15.11 30.99
CA MET A 59 8.81 16.57 31.06
C MET A 59 8.49 17.07 32.46
N ASN A 60 7.54 16.46 33.13
CA ASN A 60 7.18 16.80 34.52
C ASN A 60 8.32 16.45 35.50
N ASP A 61 8.98 15.28 35.30
CA ASP A 61 10.11 14.85 36.11
C ASP A 61 11.28 15.86 35.99
N ILE A 62 11.61 16.26 34.74
CA ILE A 62 12.63 17.30 34.50
C ILE A 62 12.26 18.61 35.16
N ASN A 63 10.97 19.02 35.14
CA ASN A 63 10.53 20.24 35.76
C ASN A 63 10.55 20.14 37.29
N ALA A 64 10.32 18.97 37.85
CA ALA A 64 10.50 18.71 39.29
C ALA A 64 11.97 18.77 39.71
N ALA A 65 12.85 18.10 38.95
CA ALA A 65 14.30 18.13 39.18
C ALA A 65 14.86 19.56 39.06
N LYS A 66 14.39 20.37 38.11
CA LYS A 66 14.77 21.79 38.01
C LYS A 66 14.43 22.62 39.26
N LYS A 67 13.35 22.30 39.95
CA LYS A 67 13.00 22.98 41.21
C LYS A 67 13.97 22.61 42.34
N LEU A 68 14.48 21.37 42.36
CA LEU A 68 15.46 20.91 43.35
C LEU A 68 16.82 21.61 43.21
N LEU A 69 17.16 22.14 42.03
CA LEU A 69 18.37 22.95 41.85
C LEU A 69 18.37 24.25 42.72
N SER A 70 17.22 24.72 43.16
CA SER A 70 17.11 25.91 44.04
C SER A 70 17.29 25.60 45.52
N GLU A 71 17.48 24.34 45.89
CA GLU A 71 17.77 23.93 47.28
C GLU A 71 19.23 24.24 47.62
N ASP A 72 19.56 24.41 48.90
CA ASP A 72 20.92 24.79 49.35
C ASP A 72 21.89 23.59 49.46
N ASP A 73 21.39 22.36 49.44
CA ASP A 73 22.15 21.14 49.56
C ASP A 73 22.89 20.77 48.25
N GLN A 74 24.19 20.62 48.32
CA GLN A 74 25.08 20.36 47.19
C GLN A 74 24.83 18.95 46.57
N ASP A 75 24.59 17.93 47.41
CA ASP A 75 24.38 16.56 46.97
C ASP A 75 23.04 16.46 46.22
N ILE A 76 22.00 17.19 46.66
CA ILE A 76 20.71 17.27 46.00
C ILE A 76 20.82 17.94 44.61
N LYS A 77 21.66 18.99 44.50
CA LYS A 77 21.93 19.66 43.22
C LYS A 77 22.56 18.75 42.20
N GLU A 78 23.63 18.02 42.64
CA GLU A 78 24.32 17.08 41.74
C GLU A 78 23.41 15.95 41.24
N MET A 79 22.59 15.37 42.13
CA MET A 79 21.55 14.41 41.75
C MET A 79 20.52 14.99 40.78
N ALA A 80 20.09 16.24 40.99
CA ALA A 80 19.13 16.90 40.12
C ALA A 80 19.70 17.22 38.73
N GLU A 81 20.99 17.59 38.64
CA GLU A 81 21.70 17.80 37.37
C GLU A 81 21.80 16.50 36.56
N ASP A 82 22.15 15.39 37.21
CA ASP A 82 22.19 14.08 36.55
C ASP A 82 20.82 13.63 36.07
N GLU A 83 19.78 13.81 36.86
CA GLU A 83 18.41 13.47 36.53
C GLU A 83 17.89 14.32 35.35
N ILE A 84 18.21 15.61 35.31
CA ILE A 84 17.88 16.51 34.20
C ILE A 84 18.60 16.06 32.93
N ALA A 85 19.89 15.70 32.97
CA ALA A 85 20.66 15.27 31.83
C ALA A 85 20.11 13.95 31.23
N LEU A 86 19.80 12.97 32.08
CA LEU A 86 19.17 11.71 31.69
C LEU A 86 17.77 11.92 31.11
N GLY A 87 16.97 12.75 31.79
CA GLY A 87 15.63 13.11 31.36
C GLY A 87 15.62 13.79 30.00
N GLN A 88 16.55 14.71 29.75
CA GLN A 88 16.65 15.42 28.46
C GLN A 88 16.94 14.47 27.31
N ASN A 89 17.90 13.56 27.48
CA ASN A 89 18.21 12.54 26.45
C ASN A 89 16.98 11.66 26.15
N LYS A 90 16.24 11.25 27.18
CA LYS A 90 15.01 10.47 27.04
C LYS A 90 13.91 11.25 26.34
N LEU A 91 13.78 12.54 26.64
CA LEU A 91 12.80 13.44 26.05
C LEU A 91 13.06 13.61 24.55
N ASP A 92 14.32 13.78 24.15
CA ASP A 92 14.72 13.91 22.74
C ASP A 92 14.43 12.62 21.95
N GLN A 93 14.65 11.45 22.55
CA GLN A 93 14.27 10.17 21.95
C GLN A 93 12.77 10.03 21.78
N LEU A 94 11.99 10.32 22.82
CA LEU A 94 10.53 10.28 22.77
C LEU A 94 9.96 11.27 21.75
N GLU A 95 10.57 12.46 21.63
CA GLU A 95 10.17 13.44 20.61
C GLU A 95 10.36 12.91 19.20
N LEU A 96 11.48 12.24 18.92
CA LEU A 96 11.75 11.62 17.64
C LEU A 96 10.76 10.49 17.33
N GLU A 97 10.48 9.62 18.33
CA GLU A 97 9.52 8.53 18.18
C GLU A 97 8.10 9.03 17.94
N LEU A 98 7.67 10.05 18.67
CA LEU A 98 6.36 10.69 18.48
C LEU A 98 6.23 11.32 17.10
N LYS A 99 7.25 12.02 16.63
CA LYS A 99 7.27 12.57 15.28
C LYS A 99 7.12 11.47 14.21
N LYS A 100 7.83 10.35 14.38
CA LYS A 100 7.70 9.17 13.50
C LYS A 100 6.29 8.57 13.54
N SER A 101 5.69 8.48 14.72
CA SER A 101 4.35 7.91 14.89
C SER A 101 3.23 8.78 14.33
N LEU A 102 3.48 10.10 14.18
CA LEU A 102 2.56 11.06 13.58
C LEU A 102 2.65 11.11 12.04
N LEU A 103 3.65 10.49 11.44
CA LEU A 103 3.75 10.43 9.98
C LEU A 103 2.55 9.69 9.39
N PRO A 104 2.00 10.16 8.27
CA PRO A 104 0.90 9.50 7.62
C PRO A 104 1.31 8.09 7.20
N LYS A 105 0.63 7.09 7.74
CA LYS A 105 0.82 5.70 7.31
C LYS A 105 0.03 5.48 6.02
N ASP A 106 0.67 4.83 5.04
CA ASP A 106 -0.03 4.40 3.84
C ASP A 106 -1.07 3.32 4.23
N PRO A 107 -2.36 3.50 3.89
CA PRO A 107 -3.39 2.51 4.20
C PRO A 107 -3.11 1.13 3.57
N ASN A 108 -2.24 1.09 2.57
CA ASN A 108 -1.83 -0.15 1.91
C ASN A 108 -0.68 -0.87 2.63
N ASP A 109 0.01 -0.23 3.59
CA ASP A 109 1.22 -0.80 4.23
C ASP A 109 1.01 -2.19 4.85
N SER A 110 -0.20 -2.48 5.34
CA SER A 110 -0.56 -3.78 5.92
C SER A 110 -1.04 -4.82 4.90
N ARG A 111 -1.20 -4.43 3.62
CA ARG A 111 -1.75 -5.31 2.59
C ARG A 111 -0.72 -6.30 2.06
N ASN A 112 -1.23 -7.39 1.52
CA ASN A 112 -0.48 -8.27 0.63
C ASN A 112 -0.17 -7.54 -0.67
N ILE A 113 0.75 -8.09 -1.46
CA ILE A 113 1.15 -7.49 -2.73
C ILE A 113 1.09 -8.48 -3.88
N ILE A 114 0.99 -7.92 -5.07
CA ILE A 114 1.30 -8.57 -6.33
C ILE A 114 2.59 -7.94 -6.84
N ILE A 115 3.63 -8.76 -7.00
CA ILE A 115 4.89 -8.38 -7.61
C ILE A 115 4.91 -8.87 -9.06
N GLU A 116 5.21 -7.97 -9.96
CA GLU A 116 5.36 -8.26 -11.39
C GLU A 116 6.77 -7.90 -11.82
N ILE A 117 7.49 -8.86 -12.40
CA ILE A 117 8.85 -8.67 -12.92
C ILE A 117 8.80 -8.95 -14.42
N ARG A 118 9.18 -7.96 -15.23
CA ARG A 118 9.24 -8.08 -16.69
C ARG A 118 10.64 -7.82 -17.21
N ALA A 119 11.06 -8.63 -18.16
CA ALA A 119 12.23 -8.34 -18.95
C ALA A 119 12.00 -7.05 -19.77
N GLY A 120 12.90 -6.11 -19.63
CA GLY A 120 12.90 -4.85 -20.38
C GLY A 120 13.90 -4.89 -21.54
N THR A 121 14.74 -3.85 -21.63
CA THR A 121 15.78 -3.78 -22.69
C THR A 121 16.94 -4.71 -22.38
N GLY A 122 17.29 -5.59 -23.33
CA GLY A 122 18.45 -6.50 -23.20
C GLY A 122 18.23 -7.91 -23.75
N GLY A 123 17.04 -8.21 -24.34
CA GLY A 123 16.76 -9.52 -24.93
C GLY A 123 16.80 -10.66 -23.89
N ASP A 124 17.47 -11.76 -24.23
CA ASP A 124 17.56 -12.96 -23.38
C ASP A 124 18.20 -12.69 -22.03
N GLU A 125 19.21 -11.80 -21.98
CA GLU A 125 19.87 -11.42 -20.74
C GLU A 125 18.90 -10.75 -19.76
N ALA A 126 18.00 -9.92 -20.25
CA ALA A 126 16.96 -9.33 -19.41
C ALA A 126 16.01 -10.41 -18.85
N SER A 127 15.70 -11.45 -19.65
CA SER A 127 14.88 -12.57 -19.17
C SER A 127 15.60 -13.40 -18.10
N ILE A 128 16.90 -13.65 -18.25
CA ILE A 128 17.71 -14.36 -17.23
C ILE A 128 17.77 -13.51 -15.96
N PHE A 129 18.01 -12.20 -16.10
CA PHE A 129 18.08 -11.30 -14.94
C PHE A 129 16.73 -11.18 -14.20
N SER A 130 15.60 -11.25 -14.90
CA SER A 130 14.29 -11.30 -14.23
C SER A 130 14.13 -12.55 -13.37
N GLY A 131 14.70 -13.68 -13.81
CA GLY A 131 14.79 -14.92 -13.03
C GLY A 131 15.66 -14.75 -11.77
N ASP A 132 16.79 -14.04 -11.91
CA ASP A 132 17.66 -13.75 -10.76
C ASP A 132 16.96 -12.84 -9.74
N LEU A 133 16.24 -11.79 -10.19
CA LEU A 133 15.43 -10.92 -9.33
C LEU A 133 14.33 -11.70 -8.64
N TYR A 134 13.61 -12.57 -9.37
CA TYR A 134 12.59 -13.42 -8.76
C TYR A 134 13.18 -14.30 -7.65
N ARG A 135 14.34 -14.93 -7.88
CA ARG A 135 15.04 -15.74 -6.89
C ARG A 135 15.45 -14.90 -5.67
N MET A 136 15.97 -13.69 -5.89
CA MET A 136 16.32 -12.74 -4.82
C MET A 136 15.11 -12.41 -3.95
N TYR A 137 13.96 -12.06 -4.56
CA TYR A 137 12.74 -11.78 -3.81
C TYR A 137 12.19 -13.02 -3.10
N SER A 138 12.24 -14.18 -3.73
CA SER A 138 11.81 -15.45 -3.11
C SER A 138 12.57 -15.73 -1.81
N ARG A 139 13.89 -15.55 -1.82
CA ARG A 139 14.74 -15.71 -0.62
C ARG A 139 14.46 -14.65 0.45
N TYR A 140 14.18 -13.42 0.04
CA TYR A 140 13.78 -12.38 0.97
C TYR A 140 12.44 -12.69 1.64
N VAL A 141 11.47 -13.18 0.89
CA VAL A 141 10.17 -13.65 1.38
C VAL A 141 10.32 -14.77 2.40
N GLU A 142 11.17 -15.77 2.10
CA GLU A 142 11.48 -16.87 3.03
C GLU A 142 12.11 -16.37 4.35
N LYS A 143 13.07 -15.45 4.28
CA LYS A 143 13.70 -14.84 5.46
C LYS A 143 12.70 -14.12 6.35
N ASN A 144 11.73 -13.44 5.77
CA ASN A 144 10.67 -12.74 6.51
C ASN A 144 9.51 -13.64 6.93
N LYS A 145 9.55 -14.95 6.63
CA LYS A 145 8.47 -15.93 6.90
C LYS A 145 7.15 -15.54 6.22
N TRP A 146 7.23 -14.91 5.06
CA TRP A 146 6.10 -14.62 4.20
C TRP A 146 5.84 -15.79 3.24
N GLN A 147 4.73 -15.75 2.53
CA GLN A 147 4.39 -16.74 1.52
C GLN A 147 4.41 -16.10 0.14
N MET A 148 4.96 -16.82 -0.85
CA MET A 148 4.99 -16.40 -2.25
C MET A 148 4.32 -17.47 -3.11
N GLU A 149 3.36 -17.03 -3.92
CA GLU A 149 2.60 -17.87 -4.86
C GLU A 149 2.72 -17.30 -6.28
N VAL A 150 3.16 -18.11 -7.22
CA VAL A 150 3.24 -17.71 -8.63
C VAL A 150 1.85 -17.76 -9.26
N MET A 151 1.36 -16.61 -9.71
CA MET A 151 0.07 -16.49 -10.38
C MET A 151 0.19 -16.75 -11.89
N SER A 152 1.23 -16.21 -12.50
CA SER A 152 1.49 -16.34 -13.94
C SER A 152 2.98 -16.26 -14.23
N SER A 153 3.44 -17.01 -15.22
CA SER A 153 4.83 -16.95 -15.67
C SER A 153 4.94 -17.18 -17.19
N ASN A 154 5.77 -16.37 -17.83
CA ASN A 154 6.15 -16.53 -19.23
C ASN A 154 7.67 -16.74 -19.29
N ILE A 155 8.09 -17.95 -19.59
CA ILE A 155 9.50 -18.37 -19.56
C ILE A 155 10.23 -17.81 -20.78
N GLY A 156 11.48 -17.36 -20.59
CA GLY A 156 12.39 -16.94 -21.66
C GLY A 156 12.95 -18.13 -22.44
N GLU A 157 13.36 -17.91 -23.69
CA GLU A 157 13.89 -18.96 -24.58
C GLU A 157 15.22 -19.55 -24.07
N HIS A 158 16.03 -18.73 -23.41
CA HIS A 158 17.33 -19.13 -22.83
C HIS A 158 17.30 -19.20 -21.30
N GLY A 159 16.12 -19.43 -20.71
CA GLY A 159 15.90 -19.45 -19.27
C GLY A 159 15.41 -18.10 -18.71
N GLY A 160 15.16 -18.05 -17.39
CA GLY A 160 14.56 -16.90 -16.76
C GLY A 160 13.11 -16.66 -17.20
N PHE A 161 12.63 -15.42 -17.07
CA PHE A 161 11.25 -15.09 -17.37
C PHE A 161 11.16 -13.84 -18.26
N LYS A 162 10.36 -13.90 -19.34
CA LYS A 162 9.91 -12.70 -20.06
C LYS A 162 9.00 -11.86 -19.16
N GLU A 163 8.17 -12.55 -18.35
CA GLU A 163 7.29 -11.97 -17.34
C GLU A 163 7.04 -13.01 -16.25
N ILE A 164 7.04 -12.58 -15.02
CA ILE A 164 6.55 -13.38 -13.89
C ILE A 164 5.75 -12.51 -12.95
N ILE A 165 4.58 -13.01 -12.55
CA ILE A 165 3.66 -12.37 -11.61
C ILE A 165 3.50 -13.30 -10.43
N ALA A 166 3.78 -12.79 -9.23
CA ALA A 166 3.62 -13.55 -8.00
C ALA A 166 2.89 -12.73 -6.94
N ARG A 167 2.09 -13.41 -6.16
CA ARG A 167 1.44 -12.86 -4.96
C ARG A 167 2.34 -13.11 -3.76
N ILE A 168 2.53 -12.09 -2.93
CA ILE A 168 3.26 -12.20 -1.65
C ILE A 168 2.31 -11.82 -0.53
N SER A 169 2.13 -12.74 0.43
CA SER A 169 1.25 -12.56 1.58
C SER A 169 2.01 -12.67 2.89
N GLY A 170 1.70 -11.79 3.84
CA GLY A 170 2.33 -11.73 5.15
C GLY A 170 2.08 -10.41 5.86
N SER A 171 2.73 -10.19 6.99
CA SER A 171 2.60 -8.94 7.75
C SER A 171 3.45 -7.82 7.15
N ASN A 172 2.83 -6.66 6.88
CA ASN A 172 3.51 -5.45 6.41
C ASN A 172 4.37 -5.65 5.15
N VAL A 173 3.90 -6.46 4.22
CA VAL A 173 4.64 -6.78 2.99
C VAL A 173 4.77 -5.55 2.10
N TYR A 174 3.67 -4.82 1.89
CA TYR A 174 3.66 -3.63 1.04
C TYR A 174 4.59 -2.54 1.59
N SER A 175 4.60 -2.31 2.90
CA SER A 175 5.43 -1.29 3.54
C SER A 175 6.92 -1.44 3.25
N LYS A 176 7.40 -2.68 3.09
CA LYS A 176 8.80 -2.99 2.77
C LYS A 176 9.06 -3.02 1.26
N LEU A 177 8.20 -3.68 0.49
CA LEU A 177 8.47 -3.95 -0.93
C LEU A 177 8.00 -2.84 -1.88
N LYS A 178 7.19 -1.87 -1.44
CA LYS A 178 6.77 -0.72 -2.27
C LYS A 178 7.93 0.04 -2.91
N PHE A 179 9.10 0.04 -2.27
CA PHE A 179 10.32 0.68 -2.77
C PHE A 179 11.01 -0.07 -3.91
N GLU A 180 10.58 -1.29 -4.21
CA GLU A 180 11.18 -2.10 -5.27
C GLU A 180 10.60 -1.79 -6.66
N SER A 181 9.53 -0.98 -6.74
CA SER A 181 8.93 -0.60 -8.02
C SER A 181 9.85 0.32 -8.81
N GLY A 182 10.08 -0.03 -10.07
CA GLY A 182 10.90 0.74 -11.01
C GLY A 182 11.76 -0.12 -11.94
N ALA A 183 12.71 0.52 -12.62
CA ALA A 183 13.64 -0.15 -13.53
C ALA A 183 14.93 -0.58 -12.79
N HIS A 184 15.24 -1.85 -12.84
CA HIS A 184 16.44 -2.49 -12.28
C HIS A 184 17.42 -2.79 -13.40
N ARG A 185 18.60 -2.21 -13.33
CA ARG A 185 19.65 -2.33 -14.34
C ARG A 185 20.72 -3.31 -13.89
N VAL A 186 21.09 -4.25 -14.77
CA VAL A 186 22.21 -5.16 -14.57
C VAL A 186 23.37 -4.84 -15.51
N GLN A 187 24.59 -4.97 -15.00
CA GLN A 187 25.84 -4.87 -15.75
C GLN A 187 26.66 -6.13 -15.46
N ARG A 188 26.69 -7.06 -16.42
CA ARG A 188 27.51 -8.29 -16.34
C ARG A 188 27.85 -8.79 -17.74
N VAL A 189 28.74 -9.77 -17.81
CA VAL A 189 28.92 -10.58 -19.00
C VAL A 189 27.80 -11.62 -19.01
N PRO A 190 26.85 -11.58 -20.00
CA PRO A 190 25.78 -12.56 -20.10
C PRO A 190 26.30 -13.97 -20.28
N GLU A 191 25.56 -14.98 -19.83
CA GLU A 191 25.88 -16.39 -20.12
C GLU A 191 25.81 -16.70 -21.63
N THR A 192 25.07 -15.90 -22.39
CA THR A 192 24.91 -16.01 -23.85
C THR A 192 26.01 -15.28 -24.62
N GLU A 193 26.94 -14.57 -23.95
CA GLU A 193 27.99 -13.77 -24.58
C GLU A 193 29.31 -14.58 -24.70
N SER A 194 29.74 -14.85 -25.91
CA SER A 194 30.97 -15.64 -26.18
C SER A 194 32.27 -14.81 -26.15
N GLN A 195 32.18 -13.46 -26.29
CA GLN A 195 33.36 -12.59 -26.41
C GLN A 195 33.73 -11.90 -25.07
N GLY A 196 33.04 -12.23 -23.99
CA GLY A 196 33.31 -11.67 -22.66
C GLY A 196 32.99 -10.17 -22.51
N ARG A 197 32.14 -9.60 -23.36
CA ARG A 197 31.74 -8.20 -23.27
C ARG A 197 30.72 -7.99 -22.15
N VAL A 198 30.90 -6.92 -21.37
CA VAL A 198 29.91 -6.51 -20.37
C VAL A 198 28.69 -5.89 -21.07
N HIS A 199 27.52 -6.50 -20.89
CA HIS A 199 26.26 -5.96 -21.39
C HIS A 199 25.55 -5.21 -20.28
N THR A 200 24.68 -4.29 -20.70
CA THR A 200 23.78 -3.57 -19.81
C THR A 200 22.35 -3.89 -20.19
N SER A 201 21.67 -4.62 -19.32
CA SER A 201 20.26 -5.00 -19.48
C SER A 201 19.42 -4.41 -18.37
N ALA A 202 18.12 -4.36 -18.56
CA ALA A 202 17.19 -3.84 -17.57
C ALA A 202 15.94 -4.71 -17.47
N CYS A 203 15.43 -4.84 -16.26
CA CYS A 203 14.12 -5.42 -15.96
C CYS A 203 13.28 -4.36 -15.23
N THR A 204 11.98 -4.47 -15.34
CA THR A 204 11.04 -3.64 -14.60
C THR A 204 10.39 -4.46 -13.51
N VAL A 205 10.27 -3.89 -12.34
CA VAL A 205 9.56 -4.46 -11.20
C VAL A 205 8.41 -3.53 -10.86
N ALA A 206 7.20 -4.07 -10.76
CA ALA A 206 6.03 -3.36 -10.26
C ALA A 206 5.52 -4.07 -9.00
N VAL A 207 5.36 -3.33 -7.93
CA VAL A 207 4.80 -3.81 -6.67
C VAL A 207 3.49 -3.08 -6.45
N MET A 208 2.40 -3.82 -6.47
CA MET A 208 1.04 -3.30 -6.30
C MET A 208 0.41 -3.91 -5.07
N ALA A 209 -0.31 -3.09 -4.28
CA ALA A 209 -1.11 -3.61 -3.19
C ALA A 209 -2.22 -4.52 -3.72
N GLU A 210 -2.42 -5.67 -3.08
CA GLU A 210 -3.54 -6.56 -3.41
C GLU A 210 -4.85 -5.84 -3.12
N VAL A 211 -5.68 -5.72 -4.14
CA VAL A 211 -7.03 -5.17 -3.99
C VAL A 211 -7.96 -6.33 -3.72
N THR A 212 -8.77 -6.22 -2.68
CA THR A 212 -9.86 -7.18 -2.43
C THR A 212 -10.82 -7.16 -3.60
N ASP A 213 -11.25 -8.35 -4.01
CA ASP A 213 -12.26 -8.50 -5.05
C ASP A 213 -13.48 -7.65 -4.73
N ILE A 214 -14.05 -7.03 -5.76
CA ILE A 214 -15.32 -6.31 -5.63
C ILE A 214 -16.36 -7.36 -5.28
N GLU A 215 -16.86 -7.30 -4.04
CA GLU A 215 -18.01 -8.11 -3.62
C GLU A 215 -19.19 -7.80 -4.53
N GLU A 216 -20.16 -8.74 -4.60
CA GLU A 216 -21.37 -8.61 -5.43
C GLU A 216 -21.96 -7.19 -5.33
N VAL A 217 -22.23 -6.59 -6.50
CA VAL A 217 -22.85 -5.27 -6.57
C VAL A 217 -24.27 -5.35 -6.02
N ASN A 218 -24.45 -4.87 -4.81
CA ASN A 218 -25.80 -4.76 -4.23
C ASN A 218 -26.45 -3.49 -4.79
N ILE A 219 -27.35 -3.67 -5.77
CA ILE A 219 -28.06 -2.54 -6.40
C ILE A 219 -29.08 -2.00 -5.40
N ASN A 220 -28.91 -0.75 -4.97
CA ASN A 220 -29.91 -0.05 -4.19
C ASN A 220 -31.11 0.28 -5.10
N MET A 221 -32.27 -0.27 -4.77
CA MET A 221 -33.49 -0.07 -5.56
C MET A 221 -33.94 1.39 -5.62
N ASN A 222 -33.50 2.25 -4.71
CA ASN A 222 -33.79 3.69 -4.76
C ASN A 222 -33.04 4.40 -5.89
N ASP A 223 -31.94 3.84 -6.35
CA ASP A 223 -31.12 4.39 -7.43
C ASP A 223 -31.55 3.85 -8.81
N VAL A 224 -32.60 3.07 -8.85
CA VAL A 224 -33.07 2.42 -10.07
C VAL A 224 -34.44 2.94 -10.47
N ARG A 225 -34.55 3.54 -11.66
CA ARG A 225 -35.82 3.88 -12.29
C ARG A 225 -36.26 2.76 -13.21
N ILE A 226 -37.52 2.32 -13.06
CA ILE A 226 -38.11 1.23 -13.82
C ILE A 226 -39.29 1.80 -14.62
N ASP A 227 -39.18 1.74 -15.94
CA ASP A 227 -40.22 2.15 -16.88
C ASP A 227 -40.75 0.92 -17.62
N THR A 228 -42.07 0.85 -17.80
CA THR A 228 -42.73 -0.22 -18.57
C THR A 228 -43.23 0.32 -19.89
N PHE A 229 -43.08 -0.47 -20.94
CA PHE A 229 -43.53 -0.07 -22.28
C PHE A 229 -44.02 -1.29 -23.09
N ARG A 230 -44.59 -1.03 -24.24
CA ARG A 230 -45.06 -2.09 -25.14
C ARG A 230 -43.89 -2.69 -25.90
N ALA A 231 -43.80 -4.02 -25.88
CA ALA A 231 -42.79 -4.69 -26.66
C ALA A 231 -42.99 -4.46 -28.17
N SER A 232 -41.94 -4.23 -28.91
CA SER A 232 -41.94 -4.11 -30.35
C SER A 232 -41.39 -5.39 -30.99
N GLY A 233 -42.12 -6.02 -31.89
CA GLY A 233 -41.64 -7.22 -32.58
C GLY A 233 -42.78 -8.01 -33.26
N ALA A 234 -42.43 -9.05 -34.04
CA ALA A 234 -43.37 -9.96 -34.66
C ALA A 234 -44.09 -10.79 -33.57
N GLY A 235 -45.32 -10.46 -33.26
CA GLY A 235 -46.12 -11.14 -32.25
C GLY A 235 -47.62 -10.90 -32.41
N GLY A 236 -48.45 -11.75 -31.81
CA GLY A 236 -49.88 -11.64 -31.82
C GLY A 236 -50.44 -10.53 -30.93
N GLN A 237 -51.78 -10.52 -30.72
CA GLN A 237 -52.54 -9.49 -30.02
C GLN A 237 -51.98 -9.14 -28.59
N HIS A 238 -51.33 -10.10 -27.93
CA HIS A 238 -50.79 -9.91 -26.60
C HIS A 238 -49.54 -8.97 -26.58
N VAL A 239 -48.65 -9.06 -27.57
CA VAL A 239 -47.44 -8.23 -27.68
C VAL A 239 -47.80 -6.75 -27.92
N ASN A 240 -48.85 -6.50 -28.68
CA ASN A 240 -49.25 -5.15 -29.09
C ASN A 240 -50.17 -4.43 -28.08
N LYS A 241 -50.77 -5.15 -27.11
CA LYS A 241 -51.72 -4.57 -26.16
C LYS A 241 -51.22 -4.49 -24.72
N THR A 242 -50.20 -5.27 -24.35
CA THR A 242 -49.75 -5.37 -22.95
C THR A 242 -48.36 -4.73 -22.78
N ASP A 243 -48.19 -3.88 -21.76
CA ASP A 243 -46.92 -3.25 -21.41
C ASP A 243 -46.03 -4.28 -20.69
N SER A 244 -45.55 -5.29 -21.43
CA SER A 244 -44.72 -6.37 -20.89
C SER A 244 -43.20 -6.09 -20.93
N ALA A 245 -42.77 -5.17 -21.77
CA ALA A 245 -41.38 -4.76 -21.85
C ALA A 245 -40.99 -3.85 -20.68
N VAL A 246 -39.79 -4.01 -20.16
CA VAL A 246 -39.28 -3.27 -19.02
C VAL A 246 -37.95 -2.61 -19.40
N ARG A 247 -37.81 -1.31 -19.11
CA ARG A 247 -36.59 -0.53 -19.17
C ARG A 247 -36.17 -0.21 -17.75
N VAL A 248 -34.92 -0.57 -17.39
CA VAL A 248 -34.35 -0.29 -16.10
C VAL A 248 -33.20 0.67 -16.30
N THR A 249 -33.20 1.80 -15.60
CA THR A 249 -32.19 2.83 -15.67
C THR A 249 -31.54 2.99 -14.28
N HIS A 250 -30.25 2.79 -14.17
CA HIS A 250 -29.50 3.10 -12.96
C HIS A 250 -29.13 4.58 -13.00
N ILE A 251 -29.67 5.37 -12.08
CA ILE A 251 -29.57 6.83 -12.08
C ILE A 251 -28.16 7.32 -11.94
N PRO A 252 -27.31 6.79 -10.99
CA PRO A 252 -25.95 7.29 -10.77
C PRO A 252 -25.01 7.04 -11.97
N THR A 253 -25.12 5.88 -12.63
CA THR A 253 -24.22 5.52 -13.76
C THR A 253 -24.82 5.82 -15.12
N GLY A 254 -26.13 6.14 -15.20
CA GLY A 254 -26.81 6.33 -16.45
C GLY A 254 -26.99 5.06 -17.30
N THR A 255 -26.63 3.88 -16.74
CA THR A 255 -26.77 2.60 -17.46
C THR A 255 -28.20 2.22 -17.68
N VAL A 256 -28.56 1.92 -18.93
CA VAL A 256 -29.94 1.54 -19.31
C VAL A 256 -29.93 0.10 -19.82
N VAL A 257 -30.88 -0.69 -19.34
CA VAL A 257 -31.13 -2.07 -19.78
C VAL A 257 -32.62 -2.22 -20.15
N GLU A 258 -32.88 -2.78 -21.31
CA GLU A 258 -34.21 -3.11 -21.77
C GLU A 258 -34.36 -4.62 -21.89
N CYS A 259 -35.50 -5.14 -21.44
CA CYS A 259 -35.84 -6.55 -21.59
C CYS A 259 -37.31 -6.67 -22.10
N GLN A 260 -37.47 -7.33 -23.26
CA GLN A 260 -38.79 -7.50 -23.90
C GLN A 260 -39.03 -8.95 -24.37
N ASP A 261 -38.13 -9.89 -24.02
CA ASP A 261 -38.17 -11.26 -24.55
C ASP A 261 -39.28 -12.14 -23.95
N GLY A 262 -39.66 -11.82 -22.72
CA GLY A 262 -40.71 -12.58 -22.00
C GLY A 262 -42.08 -12.00 -22.12
N ARG A 263 -43.12 -12.86 -22.01
CA ARG A 263 -44.53 -12.44 -21.94
C ARG A 263 -44.92 -11.84 -20.58
N SER A 264 -44.10 -12.08 -19.55
CA SER A 264 -44.36 -11.65 -18.17
C SER A 264 -43.51 -10.44 -17.82
N GLN A 265 -44.10 -9.31 -17.47
CA GLN A 265 -43.47 -8.10 -16.99
C GLN A 265 -42.56 -8.38 -15.79
N HIS A 266 -42.99 -9.23 -14.84
CA HIS A 266 -42.17 -9.57 -13.65
C HIS A 266 -40.91 -10.34 -14.02
N LYS A 267 -40.99 -11.27 -15.01
CA LYS A 267 -39.78 -11.98 -15.47
C LYS A 267 -38.84 -11.03 -16.22
N ASN A 268 -39.38 -10.16 -17.08
CA ASN A 268 -38.57 -9.15 -17.78
C ASN A 268 -37.89 -8.18 -16.80
N LYS A 269 -38.60 -7.76 -15.74
CA LYS A 269 -38.01 -6.92 -14.67
C LYS A 269 -36.85 -7.63 -13.96
N ALA A 270 -37.05 -8.88 -13.53
CA ALA A 270 -35.99 -9.64 -12.85
C ALA A 270 -34.78 -9.85 -13.76
N GLN A 271 -35.02 -10.17 -15.04
CA GLN A 271 -33.95 -10.34 -16.03
C GLN A 271 -33.22 -9.01 -16.32
N ALA A 272 -33.94 -7.92 -16.47
CA ALA A 272 -33.37 -6.59 -16.70
C ALA A 272 -32.47 -6.14 -15.50
N LEU A 273 -32.92 -6.40 -14.26
CA LEU A 273 -32.15 -6.12 -13.06
C LEU A 273 -30.85 -6.99 -12.97
N SER A 274 -30.97 -8.27 -13.32
CA SER A 274 -29.80 -9.16 -13.37
C SER A 274 -28.77 -8.70 -14.41
N VAL A 275 -29.20 -8.34 -15.60
CA VAL A 275 -28.36 -7.80 -16.67
C VAL A 275 -27.76 -6.44 -16.26
N LEU A 276 -28.54 -5.59 -15.57
CA LEU A 276 -28.04 -4.32 -15.03
C LEU A 276 -26.93 -4.55 -14.01
N ALA A 277 -27.11 -5.50 -13.07
CA ALA A 277 -26.09 -5.87 -12.09
C ALA A 277 -24.79 -6.29 -12.76
N SER A 278 -24.87 -7.20 -13.76
CA SER A 278 -23.69 -7.63 -14.53
C SER A 278 -23.01 -6.46 -15.24
N ARG A 279 -23.74 -5.56 -15.88
CA ARG A 279 -23.16 -4.39 -16.57
C ARG A 279 -22.48 -3.41 -15.61
N ILE A 280 -23.05 -3.20 -14.44
CA ILE A 280 -22.45 -2.33 -13.42
C ILE A 280 -21.17 -2.98 -12.89
N LEU A 281 -21.19 -4.27 -12.61
CA LEU A 281 -20.00 -5.03 -12.18
C LEU A 281 -18.90 -4.98 -13.24
N ASP A 282 -19.23 -5.25 -14.50
CA ASP A 282 -18.28 -5.17 -15.62
C ASP A 282 -17.66 -3.77 -15.75
N ALA A 283 -18.50 -2.71 -15.61
CA ALA A 283 -18.03 -1.34 -15.67
C ALA A 283 -17.06 -1.01 -14.52
N GLN A 284 -17.39 -1.44 -13.29
CA GLN A 284 -16.54 -1.25 -12.12
C GLN A 284 -15.21 -2.01 -12.24
N GLN A 285 -15.25 -3.26 -12.71
CA GLN A 285 -14.05 -4.04 -12.96
C GLN A 285 -13.15 -3.42 -14.04
N HIS A 286 -13.77 -2.87 -15.07
CA HIS A 286 -13.03 -2.21 -16.16
C HIS A 286 -12.36 -0.90 -15.70
N GLU A 287 -13.04 -0.11 -14.88
CA GLU A 287 -12.49 1.10 -14.25
C GLU A 287 -11.33 0.73 -13.33
N GLN A 288 -11.49 -0.27 -12.46
CA GLN A 288 -10.44 -0.77 -11.57
C GLN A 288 -9.22 -1.26 -12.35
N GLN A 289 -9.43 -2.03 -13.43
CA GLN A 289 -8.32 -2.49 -14.29
C GLN A 289 -7.58 -1.32 -14.94
N LYS A 290 -8.32 -0.28 -15.37
CA LYS A 290 -7.73 0.92 -15.95
C LYS A 290 -6.91 1.71 -14.94
N GLU A 291 -7.42 1.86 -13.71
CA GLU A 291 -6.68 2.48 -12.62
C GLU A 291 -5.40 1.71 -12.28
N GLN A 292 -5.49 0.38 -12.16
CA GLN A 292 -4.32 -0.47 -11.94
C GLN A 292 -3.29 -0.37 -13.07
N ALA A 293 -3.75 -0.33 -14.32
CA ALA A 293 -2.87 -0.17 -15.47
C ALA A 293 -2.16 1.21 -15.47
N THR A 294 -2.87 2.26 -15.05
CA THR A 294 -2.30 3.60 -14.91
C THR A 294 -1.27 3.64 -13.79
N GLN A 295 -1.61 3.14 -12.60
CA GLN A 295 -0.69 3.03 -11.47
C GLN A 295 0.57 2.21 -11.83
N ARG A 296 0.40 1.07 -12.50
CA ARG A 296 1.53 0.27 -12.99
C ARG A 296 2.44 1.08 -13.91
N LYS A 297 1.87 1.84 -14.84
CA LYS A 297 2.63 2.67 -15.79
C LYS A 297 3.41 3.77 -15.05
N GLU A 298 2.83 4.36 -14.03
CA GLU A 298 3.49 5.38 -13.19
C GLU A 298 4.64 4.77 -12.37
N LEU A 299 4.45 3.57 -11.78
CA LEU A 299 5.46 2.87 -10.98
C LEU A 299 6.67 2.42 -11.80
N VAL A 300 6.47 2.02 -13.06
CA VAL A 300 7.51 1.43 -13.91
C VAL A 300 8.17 2.46 -14.83
N GLY A 301 7.49 3.60 -15.09
CA GLY A 301 7.95 4.60 -16.06
C GLY A 301 7.99 4.05 -17.49
N SER A 302 8.98 4.46 -18.27
CA SER A 302 9.19 3.96 -19.65
C SER A 302 9.81 2.55 -19.71
N GLY A 303 10.35 2.04 -18.60
CA GLY A 303 11.11 0.80 -18.56
C GLY A 303 12.49 0.89 -19.26
N ASP A 304 12.92 2.10 -19.62
CA ASP A 304 14.25 2.30 -20.20
C ASP A 304 15.32 2.18 -19.11
N ARG A 305 16.47 1.62 -19.50
CA ARG A 305 17.67 1.53 -18.64
C ARG A 305 18.21 2.88 -18.15
N SER A 306 17.79 3.99 -18.71
CA SER A 306 18.13 5.34 -18.26
C SER A 306 17.35 5.74 -17.00
N GLU A 307 16.11 5.30 -16.85
CA GLU A 307 15.22 5.60 -15.71
C GLU A 307 15.38 4.64 -14.52
N ARG A 308 16.56 4.05 -14.40
CA ARG A 308 16.88 3.06 -13.38
C ARG A 308 16.75 3.61 -11.96
N ILE A 309 16.10 2.84 -11.09
CA ILE A 309 16.14 3.07 -9.64
C ILE A 309 17.40 2.43 -9.03
N ARG A 310 17.80 1.25 -9.54
CA ARG A 310 18.91 0.48 -8.98
C ARG A 310 19.80 -0.13 -10.07
N THR A 311 21.11 -0.22 -9.78
CA THR A 311 22.08 -0.86 -10.66
C THR A 311 22.82 -1.98 -9.92
N TYR A 312 22.82 -3.16 -10.53
CA TYR A 312 23.55 -4.34 -10.09
C TYR A 312 24.79 -4.53 -10.99
N ASN A 313 25.96 -4.23 -10.45
CA ASN A 313 27.23 -4.29 -11.17
C ASN A 313 28.03 -5.51 -10.70
N TYR A 314 28.00 -6.59 -11.51
CA TYR A 314 28.66 -7.85 -11.18
C TYR A 314 30.20 -7.75 -11.20
N PRO A 315 30.85 -7.13 -12.21
CA PRO A 315 32.30 -6.96 -12.23
C PRO A 315 32.88 -6.26 -10.98
N GLN A 316 32.09 -5.37 -10.36
CA GLN A 316 32.52 -4.63 -9.17
C GLN A 316 31.88 -5.17 -7.88
N ALA A 317 31.10 -6.25 -7.94
CA ALA A 317 30.32 -6.82 -6.84
C ALA A 317 29.53 -5.75 -6.05
N ARG A 318 28.92 -4.79 -6.79
CA ARG A 318 28.34 -3.57 -6.24
C ARG A 318 26.87 -3.43 -6.63
N VAL A 319 26.04 -3.00 -5.67
CA VAL A 319 24.66 -2.53 -5.91
C VAL A 319 24.60 -1.04 -5.57
N THR A 320 23.98 -0.25 -6.46
CA THR A 320 23.79 1.19 -6.24
C THR A 320 22.32 1.52 -6.39
N ASP A 321 21.70 2.04 -5.34
CA ASP A 321 20.38 2.65 -5.40
C ASP A 321 20.53 4.15 -5.71
N HIS A 322 19.98 4.57 -6.85
CA HIS A 322 20.19 5.93 -7.36
C HIS A 322 19.27 6.97 -6.72
N ARG A 323 18.22 6.55 -6.04
CA ARG A 323 17.27 7.46 -5.38
C ARG A 323 17.91 8.17 -4.18
N ILE A 324 18.71 7.42 -3.42
CA ILE A 324 19.40 7.91 -2.21
C ILE A 324 20.92 7.88 -2.36
N ASN A 325 21.45 7.64 -3.56
CA ASN A 325 22.87 7.49 -3.86
C ASN A 325 23.60 6.47 -2.96
N LEU A 326 22.88 5.44 -2.48
CA LEU A 326 23.43 4.37 -1.65
C LEU A 326 24.22 3.40 -2.52
N THR A 327 25.48 3.14 -2.15
CA THR A 327 26.34 2.15 -2.82
C THR A 327 26.82 1.11 -1.83
N LEU A 328 26.53 -0.16 -2.11
CA LEU A 328 26.89 -1.31 -1.29
C LEU A 328 27.72 -2.30 -2.10
N TYR A 329 28.86 -2.74 -1.54
CA TYR A 329 29.72 -3.77 -2.12
C TYR A 329 29.36 -5.18 -1.61
N LYS A 330 28.06 -5.50 -1.66
CA LYS A 330 27.46 -6.73 -1.14
C LYS A 330 26.49 -7.37 -2.14
N LEU A 331 26.86 -7.33 -3.43
CA LEU A 331 25.97 -7.81 -4.49
C LEU A 331 25.49 -9.25 -4.22
N ASN A 332 26.39 -10.16 -3.86
CA ASN A 332 26.06 -11.56 -3.64
C ASN A 332 25.08 -11.74 -2.47
N GLU A 333 25.29 -11.04 -1.37
CA GLU A 333 24.42 -11.09 -0.19
C GLU A 333 23.01 -10.58 -0.55
N ILE A 334 22.95 -9.49 -1.31
CA ILE A 334 21.67 -8.91 -1.78
C ILE A 334 20.94 -9.88 -2.69
N MET A 335 21.64 -10.52 -3.66
CA MET A 335 21.05 -11.54 -4.53
C MET A 335 20.62 -12.80 -3.77
N GLU A 336 21.18 -13.04 -2.59
CA GLU A 336 20.75 -14.07 -1.65
C GLU A 336 19.63 -13.59 -0.68
N GLY A 337 19.01 -12.45 -0.98
CA GLY A 337 17.84 -11.92 -0.26
C GLY A 337 18.18 -11.06 0.96
N ASP A 338 19.36 -10.40 1.03
CA ASP A 338 19.63 -9.37 2.02
C ASP A 338 19.20 -7.99 1.51
N LEU A 339 17.88 -7.81 1.34
CA LEU A 339 17.31 -6.55 0.86
C LEU A 339 17.17 -5.51 1.97
N GLU A 340 17.18 -5.88 3.24
CA GLU A 340 17.04 -4.95 4.36
C GLU A 340 18.12 -3.88 4.35
N SER A 341 19.34 -4.23 3.97
CA SER A 341 20.44 -3.27 3.83
C SER A 341 20.18 -2.12 2.82
N ILE A 342 19.19 -2.29 1.93
CA ILE A 342 18.77 -1.27 0.97
C ILE A 342 17.41 -0.67 1.39
N ILE A 343 16.47 -1.49 1.84
CA ILE A 343 15.11 -1.07 2.17
C ILE A 343 15.09 -0.17 3.40
N ASP A 344 15.84 -0.50 4.45
CA ASP A 344 15.85 0.30 5.68
C ASP A 344 16.33 1.75 5.45
N PRO A 345 17.41 2.02 4.71
CA PRO A 345 17.79 3.39 4.36
C PRO A 345 16.73 4.13 3.54
N LEU A 346 15.99 3.44 2.65
CA LEU A 346 14.91 4.05 1.87
C LEU A 346 13.71 4.42 2.75
N ILE A 347 13.37 3.58 3.73
CA ILE A 347 12.35 3.88 4.73
C ILE A 347 12.74 5.12 5.54
N VAL A 348 13.99 5.19 6.00
CA VAL A 348 14.51 6.33 6.77
C VAL A 348 14.44 7.61 5.95
N GLU A 349 14.85 7.57 4.68
CA GLU A 349 14.78 8.71 3.76
C GLU A 349 13.34 9.17 3.54
N GLN A 350 12.40 8.24 3.28
CA GLN A 350 10.99 8.55 3.15
C GLN A 350 10.45 9.23 4.42
N GLN A 351 10.75 8.67 5.60
CA GLN A 351 10.34 9.24 6.87
C GLN A 351 10.93 10.64 7.09
N THR A 352 12.17 10.85 6.69
CA THR A 352 12.85 12.15 6.80
C THR A 352 12.17 13.20 5.91
N ASN A 353 11.86 12.85 4.66
CA ASN A 353 11.16 13.73 3.75
C ASN A 353 9.75 14.08 4.25
N GLN A 354 9.00 13.09 4.75
CA GLN A 354 7.70 13.30 5.36
C GLN A 354 7.77 14.20 6.62
N MET A 355 8.85 14.08 7.43
CA MET A 355 9.06 14.97 8.57
C MET A 355 9.32 16.41 8.16
N ILE A 356 10.08 16.63 7.07
CA ILE A 356 10.33 17.96 6.52
C ILE A 356 9.01 18.56 6.05
N GLU A 357 8.23 17.85 5.25
CA GLU A 357 6.92 18.28 4.80
C GLU A 357 5.97 18.60 5.97
N LEU A 358 5.97 17.77 7.01
CA LEU A 358 5.15 17.99 8.21
C LEU A 358 5.58 19.28 8.94
N ASN A 359 6.88 19.58 9.01
CA ASN A 359 7.38 20.79 9.62
C ASN A 359 7.08 22.05 8.78
N ASP A 360 7.01 21.94 7.44
CA ASP A 360 6.69 23.03 6.53
C ASP A 360 5.18 23.37 6.54
N ILE A 361 4.32 22.40 6.88
CA ILE A 361 2.87 22.57 6.95
C ILE A 361 2.41 23.09 8.33
N LEU A 362 3.19 22.86 9.39
CA LEU A 362 2.90 23.19 10.79
C LEU A 362 3.62 24.44 11.28
#